data_39ca1522b657ed80ecac52c566fa6412
#
_entry.id   39ca1522b657ed80ecac52c566fa6412
#
_cell.length_a   1.000
_cell.length_b   1.000
_cell.length_c   1.000
_cell.angle_alpha   90.00
_cell.angle_beta   90.00
_cell.angle_gamma   90.00
#
_symmetry.space_group_name_H-M   'P 1'
#
loop_
_entity.id
_entity.type
_entity.pdbx_description
1 polymer ?
#
loop_
_entity_poly.entity_id
_entity_poly.type
_entity_poly.pdbx_seq_one_letter_code
_entity_poly.pdbx_strand_id
1 'polypeptide(L)'
;MKTYDEITAELSAMKDETYRVFNERIVNIAAGSSLGVRTPLLRAYGKRLIKEEGFRLDALLAFPNDLFEVRLLKCFAVGMVRMPFEEKILYIERCLPVVDGWAVCDLFCSTLKEVKKHRAAFLPYIETYVAEGSEFSQRFGYIMLLGCYMEEEYLPAIFRLLDGAKSEH
;
A
#
# COMPACT_ATOMS: atom_id res chain seq x y z
N MET A 1 12.31 13.03 -13.43
CA MET A 1 11.35 12.76 -12.34
C MET A 1 11.45 13.89 -11.31
N LYS A 2 10.33 14.31 -10.74
CA LYS A 2 10.30 15.28 -9.62
C LYS A 2 11.12 14.77 -8.42
N THR A 3 11.73 15.71 -7.73
CA THR A 3 12.44 15.48 -6.46
C THR A 3 11.45 15.26 -5.30
N TYR A 4 11.94 14.80 -4.17
CA TYR A 4 11.15 14.71 -2.93
C TYR A 4 10.54 16.04 -2.54
N ASP A 5 11.35 17.12 -2.56
CA ASP A 5 10.91 18.47 -2.16
C ASP A 5 9.82 19.03 -3.10
N GLU A 6 9.93 18.79 -4.40
CA GLU A 6 8.89 19.20 -5.35
C GLU A 6 7.58 18.47 -5.11
N ILE A 7 7.62 17.15 -4.85
CA ILE A 7 6.42 16.35 -4.56
C ILE A 7 5.79 16.81 -3.23
N THR A 8 6.59 16.98 -2.19
CA THR A 8 6.06 17.40 -0.88
C THR A 8 5.52 18.84 -0.91
N ALA A 9 6.10 19.73 -1.70
CA ALA A 9 5.56 21.07 -1.92
C ALA A 9 4.18 21.03 -2.63
N GLU A 10 4.05 20.21 -3.68
CA GLU A 10 2.78 20.04 -4.37
C GLU A 10 1.71 19.37 -3.48
N LEU A 11 2.08 18.39 -2.65
CA LEU A 11 1.19 17.79 -1.67
C LEU A 11 0.77 18.81 -0.60
N SER A 12 1.69 19.63 -0.13
CA SER A 12 1.42 20.68 0.87
C SER A 12 0.43 21.73 0.35
N ALA A 13 0.39 21.99 -0.94
CA ALA A 13 -0.60 22.88 -1.55
C ALA A 13 -2.05 22.31 -1.48
N MET A 14 -2.19 21.02 -1.20
CA MET A 14 -3.49 20.32 -1.08
C MET A 14 -3.85 19.97 0.37
N LYS A 15 -3.10 20.50 1.35
CA LYS A 15 -3.30 20.19 2.77
C LYS A 15 -4.66 20.70 3.27
N ASP A 16 -5.24 19.95 4.20
CA ASP A 16 -6.42 20.28 4.98
C ASP A 16 -6.10 20.03 6.45
N GLU A 17 -5.91 21.12 7.21
CA GLU A 17 -5.46 21.04 8.60
C GLU A 17 -6.48 20.35 9.51
N THR A 18 -7.77 20.59 9.29
CA THR A 18 -8.84 19.93 10.03
C THR A 18 -8.84 18.43 9.77
N TYR A 19 -8.67 18.04 8.52
CA TYR A 19 -8.53 16.63 8.14
C TYR A 19 -7.25 16.02 8.68
N ARG A 20 -6.14 16.75 8.70
CA ARG A 20 -4.86 16.28 9.25
C ARG A 20 -5.01 15.82 10.70
N VAL A 21 -5.51 16.71 11.57
CA VAL A 21 -5.68 16.41 13.00
C VAL A 21 -6.63 15.21 13.21
N PHE A 22 -7.72 15.17 12.47
CA PHE A 22 -8.67 14.06 12.51
C PHE A 22 -8.04 12.74 12.04
N ASN A 23 -7.35 12.77 10.91
CA ASN A 23 -6.75 11.59 10.29
C ASN A 23 -5.63 11.01 11.14
N GLU A 24 -4.70 11.84 11.63
CA GLU A 24 -3.59 11.40 12.51
C GLU A 24 -4.09 10.65 13.73
N ARG A 25 -5.18 11.13 14.33
CA ARG A 25 -5.82 10.47 15.48
C ARG A 25 -6.43 9.12 15.12
N ILE A 26 -7.13 9.01 13.98
CA ILE A 26 -7.79 7.76 13.56
C ILE A 26 -6.79 6.72 13.13
N VAL A 27 -5.79 7.11 12.31
CA VAL A 27 -4.79 6.17 11.81
C VAL A 27 -3.67 5.90 12.80
N ASN A 28 -3.70 6.55 13.96
CA ASN A 28 -2.76 6.39 15.07
C ASN A 28 -1.30 6.60 14.63
N ILE A 29 -1.03 7.68 13.92
CA ILE A 29 0.32 8.10 13.52
C ILE A 29 0.78 9.31 14.33
N ALA A 30 2.08 9.54 14.38
CA ALA A 30 2.66 10.66 15.12
C ALA A 30 2.11 12.00 14.63
N ALA A 31 1.83 12.90 15.55
CA ALA A 31 1.39 14.25 15.22
C ALA A 31 2.45 14.95 14.36
N GLY A 32 2.02 15.55 13.25
CA GLY A 32 2.92 16.22 12.31
C GLY A 32 3.60 15.29 11.29
N SER A 33 3.33 13.97 11.31
CA SER A 33 3.83 13.04 10.31
C SER A 33 2.92 12.94 9.07
N SER A 34 1.92 13.80 8.94
CA SER A 34 1.00 13.89 7.82
C SER A 34 0.84 15.35 7.39
N LEU A 35 0.63 15.57 6.10
CA LEU A 35 0.27 16.87 5.53
C LEU A 35 -1.25 17.12 5.57
N GLY A 36 -2.06 16.08 5.76
CA GLY A 36 -3.51 16.17 5.73
C GLY A 36 -4.09 16.22 4.32
N VAL A 37 -3.46 15.58 3.36
CA VAL A 37 -4.02 15.47 2.00
C VAL A 37 -5.06 14.36 1.99
N ARG A 38 -6.31 14.71 1.62
CA ARG A 38 -7.39 13.73 1.54
C ARG A 38 -7.07 12.61 0.54
N THR A 39 -7.32 11.38 0.93
CA THR A 39 -7.01 10.17 0.13
C THR A 39 -7.48 10.24 -1.33
N PRO A 40 -8.69 10.74 -1.68
CA PRO A 40 -9.07 10.87 -3.09
C PRO A 40 -8.18 11.83 -3.88
N LEU A 41 -7.75 12.94 -3.29
CA LEU A 41 -6.84 13.91 -3.91
C LEU A 41 -5.45 13.31 -4.09
N LEU A 42 -4.94 12.63 -3.07
CA LEU A 42 -3.66 11.94 -3.13
C LEU A 42 -3.64 10.85 -4.20
N ARG A 43 -4.73 10.09 -4.31
CA ARG A 43 -4.88 9.06 -5.34
C ARG A 43 -4.93 9.66 -6.75
N ALA A 44 -5.63 10.79 -6.91
CA ALA A 44 -5.66 11.53 -8.18
C ALA A 44 -4.28 12.10 -8.54
N TYR A 45 -3.56 12.62 -7.54
CA TYR A 45 -2.18 13.07 -7.69
C TYR A 45 -1.26 11.93 -8.14
N GLY A 46 -1.30 10.78 -7.48
CA GLY A 46 -0.52 9.60 -7.86
C GLY A 46 -0.78 9.15 -9.30
N LYS A 47 -2.06 9.13 -9.71
CA LYS A 47 -2.43 8.82 -11.11
C LYS A 47 -1.86 9.80 -12.14
N ARG A 48 -1.70 11.06 -11.77
CA ARG A 48 -1.07 12.07 -12.63
C ARG A 48 0.43 11.90 -12.65
N LEU A 49 1.04 11.77 -11.46
CA LEU A 49 2.49 11.64 -11.29
C LEU A 49 3.08 10.47 -12.10
N ILE A 50 2.46 9.30 -12.06
CA ILE A 50 2.96 8.11 -12.80
C ILE A 50 2.89 8.26 -14.33
N LYS A 51 2.20 9.28 -14.84
CA LYS A 51 2.09 9.59 -16.27
C LYS A 51 3.01 10.73 -16.69
N GLU A 52 3.67 11.39 -15.76
CA GLU A 52 4.61 12.47 -16.07
C GLU A 52 5.84 11.91 -16.80
N GLU A 53 6.33 12.68 -17.76
CA GLU A 53 7.58 12.36 -18.45
C GLU A 53 8.73 12.20 -17.44
N GLY A 54 9.52 11.17 -17.61
CA GLY A 54 10.65 10.87 -16.73
C GLY A 54 10.25 10.28 -15.37
N PHE A 55 8.97 9.90 -15.13
CA PHE A 55 8.61 9.18 -13.91
C PHE A 55 9.41 7.86 -13.79
N ARG A 56 9.92 7.60 -12.59
CA ARG A 56 10.64 6.36 -12.26
C ARG A 56 10.16 5.84 -10.90
N LEU A 57 9.59 4.64 -10.91
CA LEU A 57 9.05 4.01 -9.69
C LEU A 57 10.15 3.77 -8.63
N ASP A 58 11.34 3.32 -9.07
CA ASP A 58 12.48 3.12 -8.17
C ASP A 58 12.89 4.39 -7.42
N ALA A 59 12.89 5.51 -8.13
CA ALA A 59 13.25 6.80 -7.53
C ALA A 59 12.17 7.26 -6.52
N LEU A 60 10.89 7.01 -6.78
CA LEU A 60 9.83 7.27 -5.82
C LEU A 60 9.97 6.39 -4.58
N LEU A 61 10.25 5.10 -4.75
CA LEU A 61 10.42 4.17 -3.63
C LEU A 61 11.64 4.51 -2.75
N ALA A 62 12.67 5.15 -3.33
CA ALA A 62 13.86 5.59 -2.60
C ALA A 62 13.65 6.84 -1.73
N PHE A 63 12.52 7.53 -1.82
CA PHE A 63 12.23 8.69 -0.98
C PHE A 63 12.12 8.32 0.50
N PRO A 64 12.34 9.26 1.43
CA PRO A 64 12.07 9.07 2.85
C PRO A 64 10.64 8.58 3.12
N ASN A 65 10.44 7.92 4.27
CA ASN A 65 9.12 7.42 4.72
C ASN A 65 8.54 8.27 5.87
N ASP A 66 9.00 9.49 6.03
CA ASP A 66 8.67 10.40 7.11
C ASP A 66 7.23 10.92 7.05
N LEU A 67 6.68 11.08 5.83
CA LEU A 67 5.32 11.55 5.61
C LEU A 67 4.35 10.42 5.23
N PHE A 68 3.21 10.41 5.90
CA PHE A 68 2.11 9.46 5.64
C PHE A 68 1.68 9.45 4.16
N GLU A 69 1.56 10.64 3.56
CA GLU A 69 1.17 10.77 2.15
C GLU A 69 2.22 10.22 1.20
N VAL A 70 3.51 10.33 1.53
CA VAL A 70 4.59 9.77 0.69
C VAL A 70 4.56 8.24 0.75
N ARG A 71 4.33 7.65 1.93
CA ARG A 71 4.13 6.20 2.07
C ARG A 71 2.95 5.70 1.23
N LEU A 72 1.80 6.38 1.34
CA LEU A 72 0.63 6.06 0.50
C LEU A 72 0.91 6.25 -0.99
N LEU A 73 1.63 7.30 -1.37
CA LEU A 73 1.95 7.56 -2.77
C LEU A 73 2.81 6.45 -3.38
N LYS A 74 3.79 5.91 -2.62
CA LYS A 74 4.57 4.74 -3.03
C LYS A 74 3.67 3.53 -3.26
N CYS A 75 2.79 3.21 -2.30
CA CYS A 75 1.83 2.12 -2.40
C CYS A 75 0.89 2.29 -3.60
N PHE A 76 0.37 3.49 -3.83
CA PHE A 76 -0.49 3.78 -4.96
C PHE A 76 0.26 3.63 -6.30
N ALA A 77 1.49 4.12 -6.38
CA ALA A 77 2.30 4.01 -7.59
C ALA A 77 2.57 2.54 -7.94
N VAL A 78 2.99 1.72 -6.96
CA VAL A 78 3.19 0.26 -7.17
C VAL A 78 1.90 -0.39 -7.69
N GLY A 79 0.74 -0.07 -7.09
CA GLY A 79 -0.53 -0.65 -7.54
C GLY A 79 -0.99 -0.17 -8.93
N MET A 80 -0.63 1.06 -9.34
CA MET A 80 -1.15 1.70 -10.54
C MET A 80 -0.24 1.59 -11.77
N VAL A 81 1.08 1.49 -11.59
CA VAL A 81 2.01 1.34 -12.72
C VAL A 81 1.77 0.01 -13.43
N ARG A 82 1.67 0.04 -14.74
CA ARG A 82 1.51 -1.17 -15.55
C ARG A 82 2.87 -1.81 -15.81
N MET A 83 2.99 -3.09 -15.50
CA MET A 83 4.17 -3.91 -15.68
C MET A 83 3.76 -5.40 -15.72
N PRO A 84 4.63 -6.33 -16.16
CA PRO A 84 4.41 -7.76 -16.00
C PRO A 84 4.13 -8.12 -14.53
N PHE A 85 3.28 -9.12 -14.27
CA PHE A 85 2.84 -9.42 -12.92
C PHE A 85 3.99 -9.93 -12.03
N GLU A 86 4.92 -10.67 -12.58
CA GLU A 86 6.13 -11.14 -11.90
C GLU A 86 7.00 -9.97 -11.40
N GLU A 87 7.14 -8.94 -12.22
CA GLU A 87 7.82 -7.70 -11.83
C GLU A 87 7.01 -6.95 -10.76
N LYS A 88 5.67 -6.92 -10.88
CA LYS A 88 4.77 -6.32 -9.88
C LYS A 88 4.98 -6.95 -8.51
N ILE A 89 5.14 -8.26 -8.42
CA ILE A 89 5.40 -8.95 -7.15
C ILE A 89 6.67 -8.40 -6.49
N LEU A 90 7.76 -8.24 -7.23
CA LEU A 90 9.01 -7.68 -6.70
C LEU A 90 8.82 -6.26 -6.13
N TYR A 91 8.00 -5.44 -6.80
CA TYR A 91 7.69 -4.10 -6.31
C TYR A 91 6.75 -4.12 -5.10
N ILE A 92 5.83 -5.07 -5.01
CA ILE A 92 5.01 -5.29 -3.81
C ILE A 92 5.92 -5.62 -2.62
N GLU A 93 6.84 -6.57 -2.75
CA GLU A 93 7.78 -6.96 -1.70
C GLU A 93 8.66 -5.80 -1.26
N ARG A 94 9.17 -5.00 -2.20
CA ARG A 94 9.96 -3.79 -1.89
C ARG A 94 9.14 -2.70 -1.21
N CYS A 95 7.82 -2.71 -1.38
CA CYS A 95 6.92 -1.73 -0.79
C CYS A 95 6.39 -2.16 0.59
N LEU A 96 6.38 -3.47 0.93
CA LEU A 96 5.89 -3.96 2.22
C LEU A 96 6.57 -3.29 3.43
N PRO A 97 7.90 -3.03 3.46
CA PRO A 97 8.54 -2.32 4.57
C PRO A 97 8.06 -0.87 4.78
N VAL A 98 7.35 -0.30 3.80
CA VAL A 98 6.74 1.05 3.90
C VAL A 98 5.40 1.00 4.66
N VAL A 99 4.81 -0.20 4.77
CA VAL A 99 3.51 -0.43 5.40
C VAL A 99 3.71 -0.56 6.91
N ASP A 100 3.48 0.53 7.62
CA ASP A 100 3.69 0.66 9.06
C ASP A 100 2.41 0.90 9.86
N GLY A 101 1.25 0.78 9.22
CA GLY A 101 -0.05 0.98 9.83
C GLY A 101 -1.20 0.42 8.99
N TRP A 102 -2.33 0.18 9.66
CA TRP A 102 -3.52 -0.40 9.02
C TRP A 102 -4.02 0.40 7.82
N ALA A 103 -3.97 1.74 7.90
CA ALA A 103 -4.48 2.60 6.82
C ALA A 103 -3.62 2.52 5.56
N VAL A 104 -2.28 2.47 5.72
CA VAL A 104 -1.35 2.28 4.58
C VAL A 104 -1.55 0.91 3.97
N CYS A 105 -1.68 -0.13 4.82
CA CYS A 105 -1.91 -1.51 4.40
C CYS A 105 -3.18 -1.65 3.56
N ASP A 106 -4.32 -1.24 4.10
CA ASP A 106 -5.62 -1.45 3.47
C ASP A 106 -5.76 -0.62 2.18
N LEU A 107 -5.24 0.61 2.19
CA LEU A 107 -5.21 1.44 1.00
C LEU A 107 -4.26 0.88 -0.07
N PHE A 108 -3.13 0.27 0.29
CA PHE A 108 -2.25 -0.44 -0.64
C PHE A 108 -2.97 -1.62 -1.27
N CYS A 109 -3.53 -2.53 -0.48
CA CYS A 109 -4.29 -3.68 -0.96
C CYS A 109 -5.40 -3.27 -1.94
N SER A 110 -6.09 -2.16 -1.65
CA SER A 110 -7.17 -1.64 -2.51
C SER A 110 -6.71 -1.23 -3.92
N THR A 111 -5.41 -1.02 -4.14
CA THR A 111 -4.85 -0.69 -5.46
C THR A 111 -4.45 -1.92 -6.27
N LEU A 112 -4.20 -3.06 -5.62
CA LEU A 112 -3.68 -4.28 -6.22
C LEU A 112 -4.77 -5.15 -6.87
N LYS A 113 -5.70 -4.52 -7.59
CA LYS A 113 -6.85 -5.20 -8.23
C LYS A 113 -6.42 -6.23 -9.27
N GLU A 114 -5.24 -6.09 -9.85
CA GLU A 114 -4.67 -6.98 -10.83
C GLU A 114 -4.43 -8.39 -10.27
N VAL A 115 -4.17 -8.52 -8.97
CA VAL A 115 -4.03 -9.80 -8.26
C VAL A 115 -5.21 -10.73 -8.53
N LYS A 116 -6.43 -10.21 -8.70
CA LYS A 116 -7.61 -11.01 -9.06
C LYS A 116 -7.46 -11.82 -10.36
N LYS A 117 -6.58 -11.40 -11.26
CA LYS A 117 -6.28 -12.10 -12.51
C LYS A 117 -5.13 -13.08 -12.38
N HIS A 118 -4.36 -13.00 -11.30
CA HIS A 118 -3.13 -13.75 -11.07
C HIS A 118 -3.13 -14.47 -9.71
N ARG A 119 -4.32 -14.85 -9.22
CA ARG A 119 -4.51 -15.42 -7.88
C ARG A 119 -3.61 -16.63 -7.60
N ALA A 120 -3.58 -17.60 -8.52
CA ALA A 120 -2.76 -18.79 -8.35
C ALA A 120 -1.26 -18.48 -8.25
N ALA A 121 -0.78 -17.49 -9.00
CA ALA A 121 0.62 -17.06 -8.96
C ALA A 121 0.97 -16.28 -7.69
N PHE A 122 0.01 -15.56 -7.10
CA PHE A 122 0.26 -14.71 -5.94
C PHE A 122 -0.05 -15.38 -4.59
N LEU A 123 -0.85 -16.43 -4.57
CA LEU A 123 -1.23 -17.13 -3.32
C LEU A 123 -0.02 -17.61 -2.49
N PRO A 124 1.04 -18.20 -3.06
CA PRO A 124 2.22 -18.62 -2.29
C PRO A 124 2.90 -17.47 -1.54
N TYR A 125 2.92 -16.27 -2.11
CA TYR A 125 3.46 -15.08 -1.44
C TYR A 125 2.59 -14.67 -0.25
N ILE A 126 1.27 -14.70 -0.41
CA ILE A 126 0.34 -14.44 0.70
C ILE A 126 0.54 -15.46 1.83
N GLU A 127 0.69 -16.74 1.51
CA GLU A 127 0.97 -17.79 2.50
C GLU A 127 2.25 -17.48 3.30
N THR A 128 3.31 -17.05 2.61
CA THR A 128 4.56 -16.64 3.27
C THR A 128 4.36 -15.41 4.16
N TYR A 129 3.66 -14.37 3.67
CA TYR A 129 3.42 -13.15 4.45
C TYR A 129 2.62 -13.42 5.72
N VAL A 130 1.62 -14.30 5.64
CA VAL A 130 0.78 -14.70 6.79
C VAL A 130 1.59 -15.55 7.78
N ALA A 131 2.44 -16.47 7.31
CA ALA A 131 3.18 -17.40 8.17
C ALA A 131 4.41 -16.77 8.86
N GLU A 132 5.15 -15.93 8.14
CA GLU A 132 6.50 -15.49 8.53
C GLU A 132 6.64 -13.96 8.57
N GLY A 133 5.64 -13.23 8.12
CA GLY A 133 5.69 -11.78 8.00
C GLY A 133 5.65 -11.04 9.33
N SER A 134 6.06 -9.77 9.29
CA SER A 134 5.79 -8.82 10.37
C SER A 134 4.28 -8.60 10.51
N GLU A 135 3.84 -7.93 11.59
CA GLU A 135 2.42 -7.62 11.85
C GLU A 135 1.69 -7.07 10.61
N PHE A 136 2.25 -6.05 9.96
CA PHE A 136 1.60 -5.45 8.79
C PHE A 136 1.79 -6.26 7.49
N SER A 137 2.80 -7.11 7.38
CA SER A 137 2.91 -8.09 6.31
C SER A 137 1.83 -9.17 6.44
N GLN A 138 1.58 -9.65 7.66
CA GLN A 138 0.49 -10.58 7.94
C GLN A 138 -0.86 -9.93 7.63
N ARG A 139 -1.09 -8.69 8.12
CA ARG A 139 -2.30 -7.93 7.78
C ARG A 139 -2.48 -7.78 6.28
N PHE A 140 -1.42 -7.44 5.56
CA PHE A 140 -1.45 -7.34 4.09
C PHE A 140 -1.94 -8.66 3.47
N GLY A 141 -1.40 -9.80 3.91
CA GLY A 141 -1.84 -11.12 3.46
C GLY A 141 -3.34 -11.34 3.69
N TYR A 142 -3.83 -11.09 4.92
CA TYR A 142 -5.26 -11.26 5.24
C TYR A 142 -6.17 -10.32 4.46
N ILE A 143 -5.80 -9.04 4.30
CA ILE A 143 -6.60 -8.08 3.53
C ILE A 143 -6.61 -8.45 2.04
N MET A 144 -5.50 -8.99 1.51
CA MET A 144 -5.47 -9.50 0.14
C MET A 144 -6.35 -10.75 -0.03
N LEU A 145 -6.37 -11.68 0.94
CA LEU A 145 -7.29 -12.83 0.93
C LEU A 145 -8.74 -12.34 0.91
N LEU A 146 -9.09 -11.43 1.81
CA LEU A 146 -10.44 -10.85 1.88
C LEU A 146 -10.84 -10.12 0.58
N GLY A 147 -9.91 -9.35 0.01
CA GLY A 147 -10.19 -8.52 -1.17
C GLY A 147 -10.19 -9.28 -2.51
N CYS A 148 -9.43 -10.37 -2.60
CA CYS A 148 -9.14 -11.02 -3.88
C CYS A 148 -9.49 -12.51 -3.96
N TYR A 149 -9.67 -13.22 -2.84
CA TYR A 149 -9.78 -14.69 -2.81
C TYR A 149 -11.07 -15.21 -2.17
N MET A 150 -12.07 -14.39 -1.92
CA MET A 150 -13.37 -14.81 -1.35
C MET A 150 -14.22 -15.52 -2.40
N GLU A 151 -13.69 -16.63 -2.93
CA GLU A 151 -14.35 -17.53 -3.87
C GLU A 151 -14.22 -18.98 -3.37
N GLU A 152 -15.20 -19.83 -3.66
CA GLU A 152 -15.33 -21.17 -3.09
C GLU A 152 -14.05 -22.02 -3.22
N GLU A 153 -13.38 -21.93 -4.36
CA GLU A 153 -12.14 -22.68 -4.64
C GLU A 153 -10.98 -22.34 -3.69
N TYR A 154 -10.96 -21.11 -3.10
CA TYR A 154 -9.89 -20.65 -2.21
C TYR A 154 -10.23 -20.78 -0.71
N LEU A 155 -11.49 -21.04 -0.36
CA LEU A 155 -11.90 -21.15 1.05
C LEU A 155 -11.09 -22.18 1.86
N PRO A 156 -10.77 -23.38 1.34
CA PRO A 156 -9.94 -24.32 2.09
C PRO A 156 -8.54 -23.77 2.44
N ALA A 157 -7.91 -23.01 1.53
CA ALA A 157 -6.63 -22.38 1.78
C ALA A 157 -6.76 -21.24 2.81
N ILE A 158 -7.82 -20.44 2.70
CA ILE A 158 -8.08 -19.34 3.65
C ILE A 158 -8.28 -19.90 5.06
N PHE A 159 -9.12 -20.92 5.24
CA PHE A 159 -9.35 -21.52 6.57
C PHE A 159 -8.06 -22.10 7.17
N ARG A 160 -7.26 -22.81 6.37
CA ARG A 160 -5.95 -23.33 6.82
C ARG A 160 -5.04 -22.22 7.31
N LEU A 161 -4.99 -21.07 6.61
CA LEU A 161 -4.16 -19.92 6.99
C LEU A 161 -4.68 -19.23 8.26
N LEU A 162 -6.01 -19.14 8.42
CA LEU A 162 -6.62 -18.58 9.63
C LEU A 162 -6.39 -19.48 10.86
N ASP A 163 -6.48 -20.80 10.71
CA ASP A 163 -6.21 -21.76 11.79
C ASP A 163 -4.74 -21.70 12.26
N GLY A 164 -3.83 -21.34 11.36
CA GLY A 164 -2.41 -21.15 11.66
C GLY A 164 -2.06 -19.76 12.20
N ALA A 165 -3.00 -18.83 12.28
CA ALA A 165 -2.76 -17.47 12.72
C ALA A 165 -2.29 -17.42 14.17
N LYS A 166 -1.16 -16.75 14.43
CA LYS A 166 -0.57 -16.58 15.76
C LYS A 166 -0.75 -15.17 16.31
N SER A 167 -1.45 -14.31 15.59
CA SER A 167 -1.66 -12.91 16.02
C SER A 167 -2.67 -12.85 17.15
N GLU A 168 -2.36 -12.12 18.20
CA GLU A 168 -3.26 -11.83 19.33
C GLU A 168 -4.07 -10.55 19.09
N HIS A 169 -4.07 -9.99 17.90
CA HIS A 169 -4.76 -8.74 17.53
C HIS A 169 -5.98 -8.96 16.65
#